data_159530e593c10c9cec4caf4c61948f9d
#
_entry.id   159530e593c10c9cec4caf4c61948f9d
#
_cell.length_a   1.000
_cell.length_b   1.000
_cell.length_c   1.000
_cell.angle_alpha   90.00
_cell.angle_beta   90.00
_cell.angle_gamma   90.00
#
_symmetry.space_group_name_H-M   'P 1'
#
loop_
_entity.id
_entity.type
_entity.pdbx_description
1 polymer ?
#
loop_
_entity_poly.entity_id
_entity_poly.type
_entity_poly.pdbx_seq_one_letter_code
_entity_poly.pdbx_strand_id
1 'polypeptide(L)'
;MRRNPLRTIHIAGLLALASTACIGEGQPEGANWPMYRGNLAGTGYSPLEEITPDNVGSLSTAWRYSLRNDEGPDPREPNSQVTPIVVDGVMYLPGVDRVVALDPTTGDELWRHLVTDGAPSRRGVAYWAGSDTEGPRIIFTSGRRLVALDGVTGAPATSFGQGGEIDMVIPYNSVPLVFENIVVVGANTPRGAIGGIGNARAFDIRTGDKLWEFSSVPQPGMLGHETWEGDSWDGRLGANAWPFYFTMDEERGLIYLPLAAPVPYWYGGDRHGANLFGNSVVAVDIRSGDYRWHFQTIHHDIWDHDPPAPPVLFDASLPTGTIPALGLTTKSGYLYLLNRETGDPLFDIEEQPVPASNVPGEETYATQPIPVGLVTSRSTYTPEDLVTADDTSTEHVAACTALLDNVGEVYNAGPFTPWAYRVPGEPARTTLLFPGLLGGHNWGGGAFDPNSGHVIVFSRDVGTFGWIEEDASDDAPVPYRRASPRPGNFDVAMSDSRWPCQKPPWGRLTAVDAATGEVSWQVPVGITEGLPVDRQNTGRPGRAAAIVTGGGLVFIASTDDNRFRALDAVTGEEIWVSTLDRRGNANPMTYAGPDGRQYVAIVATDEVVAYRLP
;
A
#
# COMPACT_ATOMS: atom_id res chain seq x y z
N MET A 1 49.21 26.99 -66.27
CA MET A 1 48.22 28.09 -66.38
C MET A 1 46.83 27.46 -66.45
N ARG A 2 46.05 27.52 -65.38
CA ARG A 2 44.58 27.66 -65.34
C ARG A 2 44.18 27.54 -63.91
N ARG A 3 43.63 28.60 -63.32
CA ARG A 3 43.15 28.78 -61.96
C ARG A 3 41.78 28.04 -61.79
N ASN A 4 41.60 27.28 -60.72
CA ASN A 4 40.30 26.79 -60.25
C ASN A 4 39.73 27.77 -59.21
N PRO A 5 38.44 28.13 -59.29
CA PRO A 5 37.82 28.96 -58.26
C PRO A 5 37.29 28.14 -57.10
N LEU A 6 37.52 28.64 -55.88
CA LEU A 6 36.96 28.19 -54.59
C LEU A 6 35.43 28.25 -54.61
N ARG A 7 34.77 27.14 -54.24
CA ARG A 7 33.36 27.10 -53.91
C ARG A 7 33.17 27.37 -52.42
N THR A 8 32.51 28.46 -52.14
CA THR A 8 32.05 28.84 -50.81
C THR A 8 30.86 27.95 -50.43
N ILE A 9 30.96 27.16 -49.33
CA ILE A 9 29.86 26.40 -48.76
C ILE A 9 29.18 27.30 -47.72
N HIS A 10 27.92 27.65 -47.98
CA HIS A 10 27.05 28.29 -46.98
C HIS A 10 26.52 27.21 -46.05
N ILE A 11 26.92 27.26 -44.77
CA ILE A 11 26.31 26.50 -43.70
C ILE A 11 25.09 27.30 -43.23
N ALA A 12 23.89 26.82 -43.57
CA ALA A 12 22.65 27.33 -43.01
C ALA A 12 22.54 26.76 -41.59
N GLY A 13 22.72 27.61 -40.59
CA GLY A 13 22.43 27.25 -39.21
C GLY A 13 20.92 27.10 -39.02
N LEU A 14 20.46 25.89 -38.71
CA LEU A 14 19.13 25.67 -38.10
C LEU A 14 19.16 26.22 -36.68
N LEU A 15 18.47 27.33 -36.45
CA LEU A 15 18.05 27.71 -35.09
C LEU A 15 16.93 26.75 -34.69
N ALA A 16 17.22 25.83 -33.76
CA ALA A 16 16.21 25.13 -33.00
C ALA A 16 15.58 26.15 -32.05
N LEU A 17 14.34 26.53 -32.33
CA LEU A 17 13.49 27.21 -31.35
C LEU A 17 13.14 26.18 -30.25
N ALA A 18 13.87 26.23 -29.14
CA ALA A 18 13.41 25.63 -27.90
C ALA A 18 12.16 26.41 -27.49
N SER A 19 11.01 25.78 -27.57
CA SER A 19 9.80 26.23 -26.89
C SER A 19 10.02 26.05 -25.38
N THR A 20 10.51 27.10 -24.73
CA THR A 20 10.41 27.26 -23.28
C THR A 20 8.93 27.34 -22.95
N ALA A 21 8.37 26.25 -22.45
CA ALA A 21 7.16 26.29 -21.66
C ALA A 21 7.42 27.29 -20.52
N CYS A 22 6.55 28.27 -20.36
CA CYS A 22 6.55 29.18 -19.22
C CYS A 22 6.31 28.34 -17.97
N ILE A 23 7.38 27.88 -17.32
CA ILE A 23 7.35 27.50 -15.92
C ILE A 23 7.15 28.82 -15.17
N GLY A 24 6.03 28.96 -14.46
CA GLY A 24 5.80 30.09 -13.59
C GLY A 24 7.01 30.25 -12.66
N GLU A 25 7.60 31.46 -12.68
CA GLU A 25 8.71 31.77 -11.79
C GLU A 25 8.28 31.58 -10.35
N GLY A 26 8.85 30.58 -9.62
CA GLY A 26 8.95 30.68 -8.18
C GLY A 26 8.55 29.51 -7.31
N GLN A 27 8.04 28.37 -7.82
CA GLN A 27 7.83 27.23 -6.91
C GLN A 27 9.10 26.37 -6.80
N PRO A 28 9.50 25.95 -5.56
CA PRO A 28 10.64 25.07 -5.37
C PRO A 28 10.40 23.68 -5.98
N GLU A 29 11.47 22.98 -6.34
CA GLU A 29 11.39 21.59 -6.76
C GLU A 29 10.69 20.77 -5.65
N GLY A 30 9.76 19.88 -6.04
CA GLY A 30 8.95 19.12 -5.09
C GLY A 30 7.83 19.89 -4.39
N ALA A 31 7.49 21.10 -4.85
CA ALA A 31 6.35 21.86 -4.32
C ALA A 31 5.02 21.08 -4.40
N ASN A 32 4.85 20.29 -5.46
CA ASN A 32 3.68 19.45 -5.67
C ASN A 32 3.82 18.09 -4.97
N TRP A 33 2.66 17.53 -4.58
CA TRP A 33 2.48 16.12 -4.21
C TRP A 33 1.37 15.54 -5.10
N PRO A 34 1.67 15.26 -6.40
CA PRO A 34 0.65 15.11 -7.43
C PRO A 34 -0.08 13.77 -7.43
N MET A 35 0.35 12.81 -6.60
CA MET A 35 -0.30 11.51 -6.48
C MET A 35 -0.07 10.88 -5.10
N TYR A 36 -0.72 9.74 -4.83
CA TYR A 36 -0.82 9.10 -3.52
C TYR A 36 0.50 8.93 -2.76
N ARG A 37 1.62 8.65 -3.44
CA ARG A 37 2.97 8.49 -2.86
C ARG A 37 3.98 9.51 -3.39
N GLY A 38 3.52 10.66 -3.82
CA GLY A 38 4.33 11.76 -4.30
C GLY A 38 4.64 11.71 -5.79
N ASN A 39 5.00 10.56 -6.34
CA ASN A 39 5.36 10.38 -7.75
C ASN A 39 4.96 8.99 -8.28
N LEU A 40 5.08 8.77 -9.60
CA LEU A 40 4.73 7.52 -10.27
C LEU A 40 5.61 6.33 -9.80
N ALA A 41 6.83 6.58 -9.38
CA ALA A 41 7.71 5.58 -8.77
C ALA A 41 7.29 5.18 -7.34
N GLY A 42 6.34 5.91 -6.73
CA GLY A 42 5.82 5.62 -5.39
C GLY A 42 6.85 5.79 -4.28
N THR A 43 7.83 6.68 -4.46
CA THR A 43 8.99 6.80 -3.57
C THR A 43 8.62 7.24 -2.15
N GLY A 44 7.49 7.94 -1.97
CA GLY A 44 7.17 8.55 -0.67
C GLY A 44 8.23 9.56 -0.22
N TYR A 45 8.97 10.13 -1.17
CA TYR A 45 10.03 11.11 -0.94
C TYR A 45 9.65 12.47 -1.52
N SER A 46 10.04 13.53 -0.80
CA SER A 46 9.98 14.91 -1.26
C SER A 46 11.34 15.58 -1.10
N PRO A 47 11.85 16.30 -2.11
CA PRO A 47 13.11 17.02 -2.00
C PRO A 47 13.03 18.30 -1.15
N LEU A 48 11.88 18.65 -0.57
CA LEU A 48 11.72 19.82 0.29
C LEU A 48 12.59 19.73 1.55
N GLU A 49 13.27 20.82 1.92
CA GLU A 49 14.31 20.90 2.96
C GLU A 49 14.07 22.00 4.01
N GLU A 50 12.94 22.73 3.97
CA GLU A 50 12.68 23.81 4.95
C GLU A 50 12.55 23.24 6.38
N ILE A 51 11.91 22.07 6.51
CA ILE A 51 11.75 21.38 7.79
C ILE A 51 12.88 20.36 7.95
N THR A 52 13.69 20.54 9.02
CA THR A 52 14.91 19.78 9.30
C THR A 52 14.90 19.27 10.75
N PRO A 53 15.83 18.35 11.15
CA PRO A 53 15.98 17.95 12.55
C PRO A 53 16.18 19.12 13.52
N ASP A 54 16.83 20.19 13.10
CA ASP A 54 17.13 21.35 13.96
C ASP A 54 15.89 22.22 14.26
N ASN A 55 14.88 22.22 13.38
CA ASN A 55 13.73 23.12 13.51
C ASN A 55 12.37 22.41 13.62
N VAL A 56 12.30 21.10 13.38
CA VAL A 56 11.04 20.32 13.42
C VAL A 56 10.30 20.45 14.76
N GLY A 57 11.03 20.66 15.85
CA GLY A 57 10.46 20.93 17.19
C GLY A 57 9.55 22.17 17.26
N SER A 58 9.66 23.08 16.29
CA SER A 58 8.85 24.29 16.19
C SER A 58 7.57 24.12 15.34
N LEU A 59 7.34 22.94 14.76
CA LEU A 59 6.13 22.69 13.97
C LEU A 59 4.87 22.93 14.80
N SER A 60 3.92 23.64 14.20
CA SER A 60 2.60 23.91 14.77
C SER A 60 1.50 23.64 13.74
N THR A 61 0.30 23.35 14.22
CA THR A 61 -0.88 23.19 13.35
C THR A 61 -1.12 24.49 12.57
N ALA A 62 -1.09 24.42 11.25
CA ALA A 62 -1.41 25.53 10.36
C ALA A 62 -2.92 25.65 10.16
N TRP A 63 -3.56 24.54 9.82
CA TRP A 63 -5.00 24.47 9.59
C TRP A 63 -5.52 23.05 9.77
N ARG A 64 -6.86 22.91 9.82
CA ARG A 64 -7.59 21.64 9.90
C ARG A 64 -8.79 21.69 8.96
N TYR A 65 -9.15 20.55 8.35
CA TYR A 65 -10.33 20.41 7.50
C TYR A 65 -11.08 19.12 7.82
N SER A 66 -12.38 19.20 8.10
CA SER A 66 -13.23 18.05 8.41
C SER A 66 -13.67 17.29 7.15
N LEU A 67 -13.46 15.98 7.15
CA LEU A 67 -13.93 15.07 6.09
C LEU A 67 -15.36 14.56 6.33
N ARG A 68 -15.98 14.92 7.46
CA ARG A 68 -17.35 14.53 7.82
C ARG A 68 -18.36 15.19 6.89
N ASN A 69 -19.53 14.54 6.75
CA ASN A 69 -20.66 15.19 6.10
C ASN A 69 -21.23 16.32 6.99
N ASP A 70 -21.96 17.24 6.35
CA ASP A 70 -22.54 18.40 7.04
C ASP A 70 -23.81 18.02 7.85
N GLU A 71 -24.37 16.81 7.66
CA GLU A 71 -25.65 16.35 8.25
C GLU A 71 -25.50 15.62 9.60
N GLY A 72 -24.27 15.54 10.13
CA GLY A 72 -24.00 14.91 11.44
C GLY A 72 -23.12 13.64 11.37
N PRO A 73 -22.95 12.92 12.47
CA PRO A 73 -22.04 11.77 12.48
C PRO A 73 -22.59 10.66 11.58
N ASP A 74 -21.88 10.35 10.48
CA ASP A 74 -22.10 9.08 9.76
C ASP A 74 -21.85 7.93 10.76
N PRO A 75 -22.82 7.02 10.98
CA PRO A 75 -22.64 5.86 11.84
C PRO A 75 -21.52 4.92 11.35
N ARG A 76 -21.08 5.06 10.09
CA ARG A 76 -19.88 4.43 9.58
C ARG A 76 -18.69 5.30 9.91
N GLU A 77 -17.95 4.98 10.97
CA GLU A 77 -16.68 5.66 11.24
C GLU A 77 -15.82 5.70 9.96
N PRO A 78 -15.43 6.90 9.50
CA PRO A 78 -14.55 6.99 8.34
C PRO A 78 -13.24 6.31 8.71
N ASN A 79 -13.00 5.11 8.18
CA ASN A 79 -11.68 4.49 8.19
C ASN A 79 -10.87 5.18 7.09
N SER A 80 -10.46 6.41 7.36
CA SER A 80 -9.75 7.21 6.39
C SER A 80 -8.36 6.63 6.13
N GLN A 81 -8.09 6.39 4.86
CA GLN A 81 -6.81 5.94 4.33
C GLN A 81 -6.36 6.93 3.24
N VAL A 82 -6.97 8.11 3.26
CA VAL A 82 -6.78 9.16 2.27
C VAL A 82 -5.40 9.76 2.42
N THR A 83 -4.66 9.82 1.32
CA THR A 83 -3.59 10.80 1.14
C THR A 83 -4.09 11.85 0.16
N PRO A 84 -4.22 13.13 0.56
CA PRO A 84 -4.52 14.22 -0.36
C PRO A 84 -3.44 14.34 -1.44
N ILE A 85 -3.77 14.97 -2.56
CA ILE A 85 -2.78 15.38 -3.55
C ILE A 85 -2.75 16.91 -3.62
N VAL A 86 -1.57 17.48 -3.91
CA VAL A 86 -1.40 18.91 -4.14
C VAL A 86 -0.78 19.12 -5.51
N VAL A 87 -1.46 19.87 -6.37
CA VAL A 87 -0.99 20.20 -7.73
C VAL A 87 -1.24 21.67 -7.97
N ASP A 88 -0.18 22.38 -8.35
CA ASP A 88 -0.21 23.79 -8.73
C ASP A 88 -0.95 24.69 -7.72
N GLY A 89 -0.69 24.43 -6.42
CA GLY A 89 -1.24 25.23 -5.33
C GLY A 89 -2.70 24.91 -5.00
N VAL A 90 -3.24 23.78 -5.42
CA VAL A 90 -4.58 23.29 -5.05
C VAL A 90 -4.48 21.89 -4.47
N MET A 91 -5.12 21.68 -3.31
CA MET A 91 -5.20 20.35 -2.68
C MET A 91 -6.52 19.67 -3.05
N TYR A 92 -6.46 18.40 -3.47
CA TYR A 92 -7.64 17.61 -3.83
C TYR A 92 -7.72 16.35 -2.98
N LEU A 93 -8.93 16.03 -2.50
CA LEU A 93 -9.16 14.81 -1.71
C LEU A 93 -10.64 14.42 -1.67
N PRO A 94 -10.94 13.13 -1.41
CA PRO A 94 -12.29 12.68 -1.14
C PRO A 94 -12.63 12.85 0.35
N GLY A 95 -13.84 13.30 0.64
CA GLY A 95 -14.50 13.18 1.94
C GLY A 95 -15.38 11.93 2.01
N VAL A 96 -16.33 11.90 2.94
CA VAL A 96 -17.26 10.77 3.12
C VAL A 96 -18.27 10.67 1.96
N ASP A 97 -18.78 11.81 1.50
CA ASP A 97 -19.85 11.97 0.51
C ASP A 97 -19.48 12.91 -0.64
N ARG A 98 -18.26 13.34 -0.73
CA ARG A 98 -17.83 14.40 -1.64
C ARG A 98 -16.38 14.28 -2.07
N VAL A 99 -16.04 14.96 -3.15
CA VAL A 99 -14.67 15.32 -3.53
C VAL A 99 -14.53 16.83 -3.43
N VAL A 100 -13.41 17.31 -2.88
CA VAL A 100 -13.17 18.73 -2.64
C VAL A 100 -11.82 19.17 -3.20
N ALA A 101 -11.75 20.46 -3.57
CA ALA A 101 -10.52 21.19 -3.75
C ALA A 101 -10.37 22.23 -2.65
N LEU A 102 -9.21 22.30 -2.04
CA LEU A 102 -8.89 23.20 -0.94
C LEU A 102 -7.70 24.11 -1.31
N ASP A 103 -7.70 25.31 -0.74
CA ASP A 103 -6.47 26.09 -0.63
C ASP A 103 -5.52 25.37 0.36
N PRO A 104 -4.33 24.93 -0.06
CA PRO A 104 -3.44 24.15 0.77
C PRO A 104 -2.75 24.94 1.89
N THR A 105 -2.88 26.30 1.88
CA THR A 105 -2.31 27.18 2.93
C THR A 105 -3.29 27.45 4.07
N THR A 106 -4.60 27.40 3.80
CA THR A 106 -5.65 27.76 4.78
C THR A 106 -6.61 26.62 5.10
N GLY A 107 -6.74 25.64 4.20
CA GLY A 107 -7.74 24.58 4.28
C GLY A 107 -9.14 25.02 3.83
N ASP A 108 -9.30 26.25 3.28
CA ASP A 108 -10.59 26.73 2.78
C ASP A 108 -11.00 26.01 1.49
N GLU A 109 -12.29 25.70 1.36
CA GLU A 109 -12.82 25.07 0.15
C GLU A 109 -12.84 26.04 -1.04
N LEU A 110 -12.22 25.61 -2.15
CA LEU A 110 -12.31 26.28 -3.45
C LEU A 110 -13.54 25.80 -4.23
N TRP A 111 -13.77 24.48 -4.20
CA TRP A 111 -14.98 23.88 -4.73
C TRP A 111 -15.28 22.53 -4.05
N ARG A 112 -16.53 22.08 -4.18
CA ARG A 112 -17.00 20.78 -3.67
C ARG A 112 -17.91 20.12 -4.71
N HIS A 113 -17.72 18.83 -4.91
CA HIS A 113 -18.60 17.95 -5.70
C HIS A 113 -19.24 16.91 -4.79
N LEU A 114 -20.58 16.93 -4.65
CA LEU A 114 -21.32 15.93 -3.87
C LEU A 114 -21.54 14.66 -4.68
N VAL A 115 -21.22 13.51 -4.09
CA VAL A 115 -21.49 12.19 -4.66
C VAL A 115 -22.82 11.68 -4.11
N THR A 116 -23.88 11.86 -4.88
CA THR A 116 -25.27 11.57 -4.45
C THR A 116 -25.67 10.10 -4.60
N ASP A 117 -24.92 9.32 -5.39
CA ASP A 117 -25.12 7.88 -5.56
C ASP A 117 -23.83 7.14 -5.18
N GLY A 118 -23.87 6.43 -4.04
CA GLY A 118 -22.69 5.78 -3.47
C GLY A 118 -21.82 6.71 -2.64
N ALA A 119 -20.52 6.48 -2.65
CA ALA A 119 -19.52 7.29 -1.96
C ALA A 119 -18.18 7.22 -2.72
N PRO A 120 -17.37 8.28 -2.70
CA PRO A 120 -16.05 8.25 -3.30
C PRO A 120 -15.12 7.27 -2.55
N SER A 121 -14.08 6.80 -3.23
CA SER A 121 -13.03 6.00 -2.60
C SER A 121 -12.42 6.76 -1.42
N ARG A 122 -12.30 6.08 -0.28
CA ARG A 122 -11.69 6.65 0.94
C ARG A 122 -10.14 6.60 0.93
N ARG A 123 -9.53 6.37 -0.24
CA ARG A 123 -8.08 6.24 -0.39
C ARG A 123 -7.45 7.45 -1.05
N GLY A 124 -8.14 8.09 -1.99
CA GLY A 124 -7.65 9.28 -2.66
C GLY A 124 -8.29 9.51 -4.02
N VAL A 125 -7.77 10.50 -4.71
CA VAL A 125 -8.11 10.87 -6.08
C VAL A 125 -6.84 10.90 -6.93
N ALA A 126 -6.99 10.86 -8.26
CA ALA A 126 -5.90 11.06 -9.20
C ALA A 126 -6.12 12.37 -9.98
N TYR A 127 -5.03 12.93 -10.48
CA TYR A 127 -5.01 14.16 -11.26
C TYR A 127 -4.52 13.88 -12.67
N TRP A 128 -5.18 14.45 -13.65
CA TRP A 128 -4.75 14.54 -15.05
C TRP A 128 -4.57 16.00 -15.41
N ALA A 129 -3.40 16.34 -15.93
CA ALA A 129 -3.07 17.74 -16.25
C ALA A 129 -3.87 18.33 -17.42
N GLY A 130 -4.59 17.49 -18.17
CA GLY A 130 -5.29 17.90 -19.38
C GLY A 130 -4.44 17.69 -20.64
N SER A 131 -4.88 18.31 -21.72
CA SER A 131 -4.21 18.33 -23.03
C SER A 131 -4.30 19.73 -23.62
N ASP A 132 -3.78 19.92 -24.83
CA ASP A 132 -3.88 21.20 -25.56
C ASP A 132 -5.34 21.67 -25.77
N THR A 133 -6.32 20.75 -25.67
CA THR A 133 -7.74 21.03 -25.95
C THR A 133 -8.68 20.78 -24.77
N GLU A 134 -8.20 20.15 -23.72
CA GLU A 134 -8.99 19.79 -22.54
C GLU A 134 -8.27 20.24 -21.26
N GLY A 135 -9.02 20.84 -20.33
CA GLY A 135 -8.51 21.25 -19.02
C GLY A 135 -8.20 20.08 -18.10
N PRO A 136 -7.62 20.36 -16.91
CA PRO A 136 -7.27 19.34 -15.94
C PRO A 136 -8.50 18.61 -15.41
N ARG A 137 -8.30 17.34 -14.98
CA ARG A 137 -9.37 16.51 -14.40
C ARG A 137 -8.95 15.91 -13.08
N ILE A 138 -9.92 15.79 -12.17
CA ILE A 138 -9.85 14.95 -10.99
C ILE A 138 -10.59 13.65 -11.28
N ILE A 139 -9.89 12.52 -11.08
CA ILE A 139 -10.41 11.18 -11.35
C ILE A 139 -10.54 10.43 -10.02
N PHE A 140 -11.70 9.86 -9.78
CA PHE A 140 -11.94 9.04 -8.58
C PHE A 140 -12.86 7.87 -8.85
N THR A 141 -12.88 6.89 -7.94
CA THR A 141 -13.76 5.73 -8.01
C THR A 141 -14.91 5.85 -7.02
N SER A 142 -16.10 5.38 -7.41
CA SER A 142 -17.27 5.25 -6.56
C SER A 142 -17.99 3.94 -6.89
N GLY A 143 -17.73 2.89 -6.08
CA GLY A 143 -18.20 1.55 -6.40
C GLY A 143 -17.65 1.05 -7.74
N ARG A 144 -18.54 0.79 -8.71
CA ARG A 144 -18.16 0.39 -10.08
C ARG A 144 -17.92 1.57 -11.02
N ARG A 145 -18.14 2.80 -10.57
CA ARG A 145 -17.98 4.00 -11.42
C ARG A 145 -16.58 4.57 -11.31
N LEU A 146 -15.97 4.86 -12.45
CA LEU A 146 -14.84 5.75 -12.59
C LEU A 146 -15.37 7.10 -13.03
N VAL A 147 -15.15 8.14 -12.22
CA VAL A 147 -15.73 9.47 -12.39
C VAL A 147 -14.63 10.47 -12.69
N ALA A 148 -14.86 11.36 -13.65
CA ALA A 148 -14.00 12.47 -14.01
C ALA A 148 -14.70 13.81 -13.75
N LEU A 149 -14.05 14.67 -12.99
CA LEU A 149 -14.47 16.05 -12.75
C LEU A 149 -13.50 17.02 -13.43
N ASP A 150 -14.01 18.15 -13.86
CA ASP A 150 -13.18 19.30 -14.20
C ASP A 150 -12.38 19.76 -12.96
N GLY A 151 -11.05 19.79 -13.07
CA GLY A 151 -10.18 20.06 -11.93
C GLY A 151 -10.28 21.49 -11.39
N VAL A 152 -10.76 22.43 -12.19
CA VAL A 152 -10.89 23.85 -11.81
C VAL A 152 -12.21 24.13 -11.10
N THR A 153 -13.30 23.47 -11.55
CA THR A 153 -14.67 23.80 -11.12
C THR A 153 -15.35 22.72 -10.29
N GLY A 154 -14.85 21.48 -10.30
CA GLY A 154 -15.50 20.31 -9.70
C GLY A 154 -16.75 19.82 -10.45
N ALA A 155 -17.07 20.38 -11.61
CA ALA A 155 -18.19 19.92 -12.45
C ALA A 155 -17.84 18.60 -13.15
N PRO A 156 -18.84 17.73 -13.48
CA PRO A 156 -18.58 16.53 -14.26
C PRO A 156 -17.94 16.82 -15.61
N ALA A 157 -16.86 16.11 -15.97
CA ALA A 157 -16.18 16.22 -17.26
C ALA A 157 -16.96 15.45 -18.33
N THR A 158 -17.97 16.06 -18.93
CA THR A 158 -19.00 15.39 -19.75
C THR A 158 -18.47 14.72 -21.02
N SER A 159 -17.24 15.00 -21.46
CA SER A 159 -16.56 14.29 -22.56
C SER A 159 -16.06 12.89 -22.14
N PHE A 160 -15.98 12.60 -20.84
CA PHE A 160 -15.58 11.29 -20.32
C PHE A 160 -16.82 10.39 -20.16
N GLY A 161 -16.88 9.30 -20.91
CA GLY A 161 -17.96 8.32 -20.85
C GLY A 161 -19.36 8.93 -21.07
N GLN A 162 -20.26 8.64 -20.14
CA GLN A 162 -21.62 9.18 -20.14
C GLN A 162 -21.77 10.17 -18.98
N GLY A 163 -21.74 11.47 -19.31
CA GLY A 163 -21.97 12.52 -18.31
C GLY A 163 -20.84 12.67 -17.29
N GLY A 164 -19.63 12.26 -17.60
CA GLY A 164 -18.45 12.34 -16.74
C GLY A 164 -18.11 11.01 -16.01
N GLU A 165 -18.72 9.89 -16.40
CA GLU A 165 -18.45 8.61 -15.75
C GLU A 165 -18.52 7.40 -16.70
N ILE A 166 -17.83 6.31 -16.31
CA ILE A 166 -17.89 5.00 -16.96
C ILE A 166 -18.09 3.89 -15.91
N ASP A 167 -18.66 2.75 -16.36
CA ASP A 167 -18.74 1.51 -15.57
C ASP A 167 -17.48 0.68 -15.76
N MET A 168 -16.73 0.46 -14.66
CA MET A 168 -15.53 -0.38 -14.63
C MET A 168 -15.85 -1.89 -14.60
N VAL A 169 -17.11 -2.30 -14.61
CA VAL A 169 -17.63 -3.67 -14.48
C VAL A 169 -17.44 -4.23 -13.05
N ILE A 170 -16.26 -4.10 -12.47
CA ILE A 170 -15.93 -4.55 -11.11
C ILE A 170 -15.62 -3.33 -10.24
N PRO A 171 -16.07 -3.29 -8.98
CA PRO A 171 -15.73 -2.22 -8.06
C PRO A 171 -14.22 -2.08 -7.88
N TYR A 172 -13.76 -0.83 -7.79
CA TYR A 172 -12.42 -0.50 -7.35
C TYR A 172 -12.48 0.66 -6.36
N ASN A 173 -11.99 0.47 -5.14
CA ASN A 173 -12.11 1.45 -4.06
C ASN A 173 -10.76 2.08 -3.70
N SER A 174 -9.88 2.20 -4.69
CA SER A 174 -8.51 2.67 -4.54
C SER A 174 -8.24 3.87 -5.46
N VAL A 175 -6.99 4.34 -5.49
CA VAL A 175 -6.58 5.48 -6.29
C VAL A 175 -6.23 5.03 -7.70
N PRO A 176 -6.87 5.55 -8.76
CA PRO A 176 -6.45 5.28 -10.13
C PRO A 176 -5.03 5.78 -10.39
N LEU A 177 -4.25 5.08 -11.23
CA LEU A 177 -3.01 5.63 -11.78
C LEU A 177 -3.31 6.37 -13.07
N VAL A 178 -2.77 7.57 -13.21
CA VAL A 178 -2.86 8.38 -14.43
C VAL A 178 -1.48 8.56 -15.02
N PHE A 179 -1.34 8.25 -16.30
CA PHE A 179 -0.12 8.48 -17.09
C PHE A 179 -0.48 8.89 -18.51
N GLU A 180 0.00 10.05 -18.96
CA GLU A 180 -0.40 10.64 -20.25
C GLU A 180 -1.94 10.67 -20.38
N ASN A 181 -2.49 10.00 -21.39
CA ASN A 181 -3.96 9.89 -21.59
C ASN A 181 -4.54 8.55 -21.12
N ILE A 182 -3.83 7.82 -20.28
CA ILE A 182 -4.23 6.51 -19.78
C ILE A 182 -4.59 6.60 -18.30
N VAL A 183 -5.74 6.04 -17.92
CA VAL A 183 -6.09 5.82 -16.52
C VAL A 183 -6.19 4.32 -16.25
N VAL A 184 -5.45 3.83 -15.24
CA VAL A 184 -5.46 2.41 -14.85
C VAL A 184 -6.19 2.25 -13.53
N VAL A 185 -7.05 1.25 -13.48
CA VAL A 185 -7.78 0.81 -12.29
C VAL A 185 -7.58 -0.69 -12.06
N GLY A 186 -7.67 -1.10 -10.81
CA GLY A 186 -7.70 -2.50 -10.43
C GLY A 186 -9.12 -3.02 -10.23
N ALA A 187 -9.25 -4.00 -9.34
CA ALA A 187 -10.53 -4.60 -8.98
C ALA A 187 -10.55 -5.05 -7.51
N ASN A 188 -11.70 -4.92 -6.87
CA ASN A 188 -11.98 -5.48 -5.55
C ASN A 188 -13.19 -6.42 -5.65
N THR A 189 -12.95 -7.71 -5.77
CA THR A 189 -14.04 -8.70 -5.75
C THR A 189 -14.54 -8.92 -4.32
N PRO A 190 -15.81 -9.28 -4.12
CA PRO A 190 -16.32 -9.65 -2.81
C PRO A 190 -15.54 -10.84 -2.21
N ARG A 191 -15.32 -10.81 -0.91
CA ARG A 191 -14.69 -11.92 -0.18
C ARG A 191 -15.53 -13.20 -0.32
N GLY A 192 -14.85 -14.31 -0.60
CA GLY A 192 -15.50 -15.60 -0.77
C GLY A 192 -16.16 -15.82 -2.15
N ALA A 193 -16.18 -14.84 -3.04
CA ALA A 193 -16.70 -15.01 -4.39
C ALA A 193 -15.66 -15.68 -5.30
N ILE A 194 -15.92 -16.92 -5.73
CA ILE A 194 -15.02 -17.65 -6.65
C ILE A 194 -15.05 -17.02 -8.04
N GLY A 195 -16.17 -16.51 -8.51
CA GLY A 195 -16.36 -15.98 -9.87
C GLY A 195 -16.10 -14.48 -10.05
N GLY A 196 -15.32 -13.82 -9.18
CA GLY A 196 -15.01 -12.39 -9.33
C GLY A 196 -13.88 -12.10 -10.34
N ILE A 197 -14.01 -11.02 -11.13
CA ILE A 197 -12.98 -10.60 -12.09
C ILE A 197 -11.97 -9.68 -11.41
N GLY A 198 -10.80 -10.21 -11.05
CA GLY A 198 -9.74 -9.49 -10.32
C GLY A 198 -8.75 -8.71 -11.20
N ASN A 199 -9.08 -8.44 -12.46
CA ASN A 199 -8.16 -7.90 -13.47
C ASN A 199 -7.87 -6.41 -13.27
N ALA A 200 -6.67 -5.98 -13.69
CA ALA A 200 -6.38 -4.56 -13.94
C ALA A 200 -6.90 -4.14 -15.32
N ARG A 201 -7.37 -2.89 -15.45
CA ARG A 201 -7.93 -2.33 -16.68
C ARG A 201 -7.40 -0.92 -16.91
N ALA A 202 -7.17 -0.60 -18.18
CA ALA A 202 -6.87 0.76 -18.59
C ALA A 202 -7.95 1.34 -19.49
N PHE A 203 -8.14 2.64 -19.35
CA PHE A 203 -9.10 3.42 -20.14
C PHE A 203 -8.43 4.69 -20.66
N ASP A 204 -8.89 5.20 -21.81
CA ASP A 204 -8.53 6.54 -22.29
C ASP A 204 -9.20 7.57 -21.37
N ILE A 205 -8.40 8.43 -20.73
CA ILE A 205 -8.89 9.39 -19.73
C ILE A 205 -9.73 10.51 -20.35
N ARG A 206 -9.68 10.71 -21.68
CA ARG A 206 -10.45 11.72 -22.42
C ARG A 206 -11.84 11.23 -22.74
N THR A 207 -11.96 9.95 -23.19
CA THR A 207 -13.21 9.39 -23.72
C THR A 207 -13.85 8.35 -22.80
N GLY A 208 -13.07 7.66 -21.96
CA GLY A 208 -13.53 6.53 -21.15
C GLY A 208 -13.52 5.18 -21.89
N ASP A 209 -12.99 5.12 -23.12
CA ASP A 209 -12.88 3.88 -23.87
C ASP A 209 -11.86 2.94 -23.23
N LYS A 210 -12.21 1.64 -23.09
CA LYS A 210 -11.29 0.63 -22.56
C LYS A 210 -10.16 0.39 -23.56
N LEU A 211 -8.90 0.54 -23.11
CA LEU A 211 -7.69 0.33 -23.91
C LEU A 211 -7.20 -1.11 -23.81
N TRP A 212 -7.06 -1.63 -22.61
CA TRP A 212 -6.61 -3.00 -22.36
C TRP A 212 -7.14 -3.55 -21.04
N GLU A 213 -6.98 -4.86 -20.87
CA GLU A 213 -7.29 -5.59 -19.64
C GLU A 213 -6.25 -6.72 -19.45
N PHE A 214 -5.62 -6.77 -18.28
CA PHE A 214 -4.69 -7.84 -17.90
C PHE A 214 -5.45 -8.90 -17.09
N SER A 215 -5.46 -10.16 -17.60
CA SER A 215 -6.11 -11.27 -16.92
C SER A 215 -5.26 -11.78 -15.76
N SER A 216 -5.78 -11.68 -14.54
CA SER A 216 -5.10 -12.14 -13.32
C SER A 216 -5.13 -13.66 -13.14
N VAL A 217 -6.05 -14.37 -13.86
CA VAL A 217 -6.09 -15.83 -13.96
C VAL A 217 -5.90 -16.19 -15.44
N PRO A 218 -4.76 -16.83 -15.79
CA PRO A 218 -4.45 -17.16 -17.17
C PRO A 218 -5.48 -18.13 -17.78
N GLN A 219 -5.91 -17.81 -18.99
CA GLN A 219 -6.83 -18.65 -19.77
C GLN A 219 -6.03 -19.67 -20.61
N PRO A 220 -6.66 -20.73 -21.16
CA PRO A 220 -5.99 -21.73 -21.99
C PRO A 220 -5.12 -21.09 -23.08
N GLY A 221 -3.84 -21.47 -23.11
CA GLY A 221 -2.85 -20.96 -24.05
C GLY A 221 -2.12 -19.69 -23.60
N MET A 222 -2.49 -19.10 -22.46
CA MET A 222 -1.73 -18.01 -21.84
C MET A 222 -0.63 -18.58 -20.93
N LEU A 223 0.43 -17.79 -20.71
CA LEU A 223 1.50 -18.08 -19.76
C LEU A 223 0.92 -18.24 -18.36
N GLY A 224 1.33 -19.29 -17.64
CA GLY A 224 0.90 -19.57 -16.26
C GLY A 224 -0.39 -20.39 -16.16
N HIS A 225 -1.08 -20.67 -17.27
CA HIS A 225 -2.30 -21.50 -17.25
C HIS A 225 -2.04 -22.88 -16.65
N GLU A 226 -0.90 -23.48 -16.94
CA GLU A 226 -0.46 -24.78 -16.44
C GLU A 226 -0.27 -24.83 -14.91
N THR A 227 -0.23 -23.68 -14.26
CA THR A 227 -0.12 -23.58 -12.79
C THR A 227 -1.46 -23.71 -12.06
N TRP A 228 -2.56 -23.83 -12.82
CA TRP A 228 -3.90 -24.13 -12.34
C TRP A 228 -4.25 -25.54 -12.78
N GLU A 229 -4.17 -26.49 -11.86
CA GLU A 229 -4.39 -27.89 -12.19
C GLU A 229 -5.86 -28.20 -12.49
N GLY A 230 -6.09 -29.09 -13.43
CA GLY A 230 -7.42 -29.46 -13.90
C GLY A 230 -8.17 -28.27 -14.51
N ASP A 231 -9.44 -28.13 -14.16
CA ASP A 231 -10.31 -27.03 -14.59
C ASP A 231 -10.46 -25.94 -13.52
N SER A 232 -9.53 -25.86 -12.56
CA SER A 232 -9.63 -24.94 -11.42
C SER A 232 -9.57 -23.45 -11.80
N TRP A 233 -9.10 -23.13 -13.00
CA TRP A 233 -9.10 -21.80 -13.60
C TRP A 233 -10.48 -21.40 -14.15
N ASP A 234 -11.32 -22.37 -14.56
CA ASP A 234 -12.61 -22.11 -15.20
C ASP A 234 -13.61 -21.50 -14.21
N GLY A 235 -14.27 -20.43 -14.64
CA GLY A 235 -15.17 -19.65 -13.78
C GLY A 235 -14.50 -18.93 -12.61
N ARG A 236 -13.19 -19.06 -12.44
CA ARG A 236 -12.40 -18.36 -11.43
C ARG A 236 -11.74 -17.14 -12.08
N LEU A 237 -12.14 -15.96 -11.66
CA LEU A 237 -11.78 -14.73 -12.34
C LEU A 237 -10.87 -13.81 -11.51
N GLY A 238 -10.39 -14.23 -10.33
CA GLY A 238 -9.76 -13.28 -9.46
C GLY A 238 -8.58 -13.70 -8.64
N ALA A 239 -7.41 -13.21 -9.03
CA ALA A 239 -6.41 -12.72 -8.10
C ALA A 239 -6.52 -11.18 -8.20
N ASN A 240 -7.13 -10.54 -7.20
CA ASN A 240 -7.51 -9.13 -7.28
C ASN A 240 -6.32 -8.20 -7.50
N ALA A 241 -6.35 -7.37 -8.53
CA ALA A 241 -5.49 -6.22 -8.66
C ALA A 241 -6.02 -5.08 -7.78
N TRP A 242 -5.79 -5.15 -6.45
CA TRP A 242 -6.46 -4.29 -5.49
C TRP A 242 -5.57 -3.30 -4.71
N PRO A 243 -4.32 -3.00 -5.09
CA PRO A 243 -3.49 -2.14 -4.27
C PRO A 243 -4.16 -0.77 -4.05
N PHE A 244 -3.70 -0.05 -3.02
CA PHE A 244 -4.22 1.30 -2.74
C PHE A 244 -3.89 2.31 -3.82
N TYR A 245 -2.86 2.05 -4.59
CA TYR A 245 -2.37 2.82 -5.72
C TYR A 245 -1.54 1.89 -6.59
N PHE A 246 -1.11 2.36 -7.76
CA PHE A 246 -0.15 1.67 -8.62
C PHE A 246 1.15 2.47 -8.70
N THR A 247 2.23 1.82 -9.09
CA THR A 247 3.50 2.47 -9.43
C THR A 247 3.94 2.07 -10.82
N MET A 248 4.70 2.95 -11.46
CA MET A 248 5.23 2.69 -12.80
C MET A 248 6.62 3.32 -13.00
N ASP A 249 7.39 2.71 -13.87
CA ASP A 249 8.61 3.24 -14.44
C ASP A 249 8.26 4.00 -15.72
N GLU A 250 8.30 5.34 -15.65
CA GLU A 250 7.93 6.22 -16.77
C GLU A 250 8.89 6.06 -17.95
N GLU A 251 10.18 5.91 -17.68
CA GLU A 251 11.21 5.79 -18.71
C GLU A 251 11.03 4.51 -19.54
N ARG A 252 10.64 3.40 -18.86
CA ARG A 252 10.48 2.10 -19.49
C ARG A 252 9.04 1.82 -19.92
N GLY A 253 8.09 2.66 -19.51
CA GLY A 253 6.67 2.45 -19.77
C GLY A 253 6.11 1.21 -19.10
N LEU A 254 6.65 0.81 -17.94
CA LEU A 254 6.22 -0.38 -17.18
C LEU A 254 5.39 0.01 -15.98
N ILE A 255 4.17 -0.53 -15.87
CA ILE A 255 3.36 -0.47 -14.66
C ILE A 255 3.46 -1.80 -13.90
N TYR A 256 3.51 -1.73 -12.59
CA TYR A 256 3.63 -2.89 -11.69
C TYR A 256 2.29 -3.16 -11.01
N LEU A 257 1.75 -4.36 -11.23
CA LEU A 257 0.46 -4.83 -10.76
C LEU A 257 0.65 -5.83 -9.62
N PRO A 258 0.47 -5.45 -8.35
CA PRO A 258 0.37 -6.41 -7.27
C PRO A 258 -0.96 -7.14 -7.35
N LEU A 259 -0.92 -8.46 -7.32
CA LEU A 259 -2.08 -9.34 -7.39
C LEU A 259 -2.23 -10.11 -6.09
N ALA A 260 -3.43 -10.12 -5.54
CA ALA A 260 -3.75 -10.77 -4.29
C ALA A 260 -3.92 -12.29 -4.42
N ALA A 261 -4.13 -12.95 -3.29
CA ALA A 261 -4.48 -14.36 -3.23
C ALA A 261 -5.76 -14.68 -4.02
N PRO A 262 -5.83 -15.82 -4.71
CA PRO A 262 -7.08 -16.32 -5.26
C PRO A 262 -8.11 -16.60 -4.16
N VAL A 263 -9.39 -16.33 -4.45
CA VAL A 263 -10.49 -16.59 -3.49
C VAL A 263 -11.01 -18.02 -3.66
N PRO A 264 -11.35 -18.69 -2.56
CA PRO A 264 -11.19 -18.31 -1.15
C PRO A 264 -9.74 -18.47 -0.69
N TYR A 265 -9.22 -17.46 0.00
CA TYR A 265 -7.80 -17.40 0.40
C TYR A 265 -7.46 -18.17 1.69
N TRP A 266 -8.38 -19.00 2.21
CA TRP A 266 -8.14 -19.86 3.39
C TRP A 266 -8.19 -21.34 3.09
N TYR A 267 -8.57 -21.71 1.86
CA TYR A 267 -8.67 -23.08 1.37
C TYR A 267 -8.32 -23.12 -0.12
N GLY A 268 -7.43 -24.02 -0.50
CA GLY A 268 -6.93 -24.16 -1.86
C GLY A 268 -7.17 -25.53 -2.47
N GLY A 269 -7.88 -26.44 -1.78
CA GLY A 269 -8.17 -27.77 -2.29
C GLY A 269 -9.07 -27.82 -3.53
N ASP A 270 -9.63 -26.68 -3.92
CA ASP A 270 -10.38 -26.47 -5.17
C ASP A 270 -9.54 -25.88 -6.31
N ARG A 271 -8.23 -25.63 -6.11
CA ARG A 271 -7.35 -24.93 -7.05
C ARG A 271 -5.88 -25.35 -6.94
N HIS A 272 -5.59 -26.65 -7.01
CA HIS A 272 -4.21 -27.14 -6.91
C HIS A 272 -3.26 -26.45 -7.90
N GLY A 273 -1.96 -26.50 -7.61
CA GLY A 273 -0.89 -25.84 -8.35
C GLY A 273 -0.47 -24.49 -7.76
N ALA A 274 0.48 -23.80 -8.38
CA ALA A 274 1.04 -22.53 -7.89
C ALA A 274 0.10 -21.34 -8.05
N ASN A 275 -0.94 -21.42 -8.90
CA ASN A 275 -1.99 -20.44 -9.13
C ASN A 275 -1.50 -19.05 -9.61
N LEU A 276 -0.66 -18.99 -10.64
CA LEU A 276 -0.29 -17.72 -11.27
C LEU A 276 -1.53 -17.00 -11.88
N PHE A 277 -1.65 -15.69 -11.77
CA PHE A 277 -0.67 -14.74 -11.19
C PHE A 277 -1.05 -14.33 -9.74
N GLY A 278 -1.78 -15.15 -9.00
CA GLY A 278 -2.04 -14.89 -7.59
C GLY A 278 -0.74 -14.64 -6.81
N ASN A 279 -0.80 -13.73 -5.82
CA ASN A 279 0.34 -13.36 -4.96
C ASN A 279 1.61 -12.96 -5.72
N SER A 280 1.45 -12.29 -6.84
CA SER A 280 2.55 -11.84 -7.67
C SER A 280 2.60 -10.33 -7.81
N VAL A 281 3.77 -9.78 -8.06
CA VAL A 281 3.90 -8.51 -8.77
C VAL A 281 4.13 -8.83 -10.24
N VAL A 282 3.32 -8.23 -11.11
CA VAL A 282 3.41 -8.41 -12.56
C VAL A 282 3.74 -7.08 -13.22
N ALA A 283 4.79 -7.03 -14.03
CA ALA A 283 5.10 -5.88 -14.86
C ALA A 283 4.43 -6.03 -16.23
N VAL A 284 3.70 -5.00 -16.63
CA VAL A 284 3.08 -4.91 -17.96
C VAL A 284 3.39 -3.58 -18.61
N ASP A 285 3.34 -3.55 -19.94
CA ASP A 285 3.44 -2.31 -20.69
C ASP A 285 2.21 -1.44 -20.43
N ILE A 286 2.41 -0.17 -20.04
CA ILE A 286 1.31 0.75 -19.67
C ILE A 286 0.37 1.05 -20.85
N ARG A 287 0.84 1.01 -22.09
CA ARG A 287 0.07 1.37 -23.27
C ARG A 287 -0.73 0.21 -23.84
N SER A 288 -0.19 -1.03 -23.77
CA SER A 288 -0.82 -2.21 -24.36
C SER A 288 -1.36 -3.22 -23.37
N GLY A 289 -0.91 -3.19 -22.10
CA GLY A 289 -1.21 -4.23 -21.12
C GLY A 289 -0.41 -5.53 -21.34
N ASP A 290 0.56 -5.52 -22.27
CA ASP A 290 1.35 -6.72 -22.59
C ASP A 290 2.25 -7.09 -21.41
N TYR A 291 2.20 -8.38 -21.04
CA TYR A 291 3.07 -8.96 -20.03
C TYR A 291 4.56 -8.77 -20.36
N ARG A 292 5.35 -8.45 -19.33
CA ARG A 292 6.81 -8.36 -19.40
C ARG A 292 7.49 -9.41 -18.52
N TRP A 293 7.22 -9.38 -17.23
CA TRP A 293 7.72 -10.33 -16.25
C TRP A 293 6.81 -10.40 -15.01
N HIS A 294 7.03 -11.38 -14.15
CA HIS A 294 6.39 -11.45 -12.84
C HIS A 294 7.36 -12.04 -11.80
N PHE A 295 7.07 -11.76 -10.55
CA PHE A 295 7.66 -12.43 -9.39
C PHE A 295 6.53 -12.86 -8.46
N GLN A 296 6.41 -14.17 -8.20
CA GLN A 296 5.40 -14.71 -7.29
C GLN A 296 5.98 -14.77 -5.87
N THR A 297 5.33 -14.09 -4.92
CA THR A 297 5.77 -14.00 -3.53
C THR A 297 5.28 -15.14 -2.66
N ILE A 298 4.22 -15.84 -3.08
CA ILE A 298 3.68 -17.03 -2.42
C ILE A 298 3.05 -17.95 -3.47
N HIS A 299 3.46 -19.21 -3.46
CA HIS A 299 2.86 -20.27 -4.23
C HIS A 299 1.64 -20.81 -3.48
N HIS A 300 0.49 -20.95 -4.17
CA HIS A 300 -0.72 -21.56 -3.59
C HIS A 300 -1.12 -20.97 -2.22
N ASP A 301 -1.42 -19.69 -2.18
CA ASP A 301 -1.70 -18.98 -0.92
C ASP A 301 -2.98 -19.45 -0.25
N ILE A 302 -2.88 -19.91 1.00
CA ILE A 302 -3.98 -20.27 1.89
C ILE A 302 -3.98 -19.42 3.18
N TRP A 303 -3.17 -18.34 3.22
CA TRP A 303 -2.94 -17.49 4.41
C TRP A 303 -3.43 -16.05 4.23
N ASP A 304 -3.84 -15.64 3.01
CA ASP A 304 -4.14 -14.22 2.67
C ASP A 304 -2.89 -13.31 2.80
N HIS A 305 -1.71 -13.82 2.41
CA HIS A 305 -0.45 -13.11 2.54
C HIS A 305 0.01 -12.41 1.24
N ASP A 306 -0.94 -11.79 0.54
CA ASP A 306 -0.72 -11.05 -0.69
C ASP A 306 0.25 -9.86 -0.54
N PRO A 307 0.81 -9.34 -1.65
CA PRO A 307 1.45 -8.04 -1.72
C PRO A 307 0.38 -6.93 -1.73
N PRO A 308 0.15 -6.23 -0.59
CA PRO A 308 -0.99 -5.33 -0.44
C PRO A 308 -0.73 -3.92 -0.96
N ALA A 309 0.52 -3.61 -1.31
CA ALA A 309 0.98 -2.33 -1.85
C ALA A 309 1.82 -2.56 -3.10
N PRO A 310 1.84 -1.59 -4.03
CA PRO A 310 2.78 -1.66 -5.14
C PRO A 310 4.21 -1.44 -4.66
N PRO A 311 5.22 -1.86 -5.45
CA PRO A 311 6.61 -1.65 -5.09
C PRO A 311 6.97 -0.17 -5.07
N VAL A 312 7.94 0.21 -4.23
CA VAL A 312 8.65 1.47 -4.34
C VAL A 312 9.79 1.31 -5.35
N LEU A 313 9.91 2.26 -6.31
CA LEU A 313 10.93 2.19 -7.36
C LEU A 313 12.10 3.13 -7.05
N PHE A 314 13.31 2.67 -7.31
CA PHE A 314 14.53 3.44 -7.08
C PHE A 314 15.71 2.86 -7.91
N ASP A 315 16.84 3.53 -7.86
CA ASP A 315 18.09 3.02 -8.43
C ASP A 315 19.03 2.58 -7.29
N ALA A 316 19.32 1.28 -7.24
CA ALA A 316 20.22 0.70 -6.24
C ALA A 316 21.68 0.80 -6.69
N SER A 317 22.53 1.36 -5.83
CA SER A 317 23.99 1.50 -6.08
C SER A 317 24.74 0.28 -5.58
N LEU A 318 24.73 -0.81 -6.34
CA LEU A 318 25.44 -2.05 -5.99
C LEU A 318 26.93 -1.97 -6.36
N PRO A 319 27.80 -2.84 -5.79
CA PRO A 319 29.22 -2.92 -6.18
C PRO A 319 29.42 -3.21 -7.68
N THR A 320 28.44 -3.81 -8.33
CA THR A 320 28.43 -4.12 -9.77
C THR A 320 27.97 -2.97 -10.66
N GLY A 321 27.50 -1.87 -10.08
CA GLY A 321 26.95 -0.70 -10.75
C GLY A 321 25.55 -0.35 -10.29
N THR A 322 25.00 0.72 -10.84
CA THR A 322 23.62 1.15 -10.55
C THR A 322 22.64 0.22 -11.27
N ILE A 323 21.69 -0.34 -10.53
CA ILE A 323 20.64 -1.22 -11.04
C ILE A 323 19.27 -0.58 -10.80
N PRO A 324 18.42 -0.50 -11.84
CA PRO A 324 17.03 -0.11 -11.66
C PRO A 324 16.32 -1.15 -10.78
N ALA A 325 15.89 -0.74 -9.59
CA ALA A 325 15.41 -1.62 -8.54
C ALA A 325 13.98 -1.29 -8.13
N LEU A 326 13.34 -2.25 -7.49
CA LEU A 326 12.10 -2.07 -6.77
C LEU A 326 12.15 -2.77 -5.40
N GLY A 327 11.46 -2.20 -4.42
CA GLY A 327 11.23 -2.79 -3.10
C GLY A 327 9.77 -3.15 -2.92
N LEU A 328 9.46 -4.46 -2.83
CA LEU A 328 8.10 -4.98 -2.67
C LEU A 328 7.89 -5.50 -1.25
N THR A 329 6.92 -4.93 -0.53
CA THR A 329 6.50 -5.38 0.79
C THR A 329 5.30 -6.32 0.72
N THR A 330 5.27 -7.36 1.56
CA THR A 330 4.21 -8.36 1.56
C THR A 330 3.59 -8.56 2.95
N LYS A 331 2.38 -9.09 3.02
CA LYS A 331 1.72 -9.45 4.29
C LYS A 331 2.51 -10.52 5.08
N SER A 332 3.31 -11.36 4.42
CA SER A 332 4.24 -12.28 5.10
C SER A 332 5.34 -11.58 5.91
N GLY A 333 5.45 -10.25 5.79
CA GLY A 333 6.44 -9.46 6.52
C GLY A 333 7.82 -9.46 5.85
N TYR A 334 7.85 -9.76 4.56
CA TYR A 334 9.06 -9.80 3.75
C TYR A 334 9.20 -8.54 2.91
N LEU A 335 10.44 -8.13 2.69
CA LEU A 335 10.83 -7.12 1.73
C LEU A 335 11.63 -7.80 0.61
N TYR A 336 11.09 -7.80 -0.60
CA TYR A 336 11.81 -8.29 -1.78
C TYR A 336 12.43 -7.10 -2.51
N LEU A 337 13.74 -7.17 -2.77
CA LEU A 337 14.46 -6.20 -3.58
C LEU A 337 14.77 -6.85 -4.94
N LEU A 338 14.13 -6.34 -6.00
CA LEU A 338 14.18 -6.95 -7.33
C LEU A 338 14.67 -5.92 -8.37
N ASN A 339 15.27 -6.40 -9.44
CA ASN A 339 15.48 -5.62 -10.66
C ASN A 339 14.13 -5.30 -11.31
N ARG A 340 13.78 -4.01 -11.45
CA ARG A 340 12.47 -3.61 -11.98
C ARG A 340 12.29 -3.81 -13.48
N GLU A 341 13.38 -4.10 -14.23
CA GLU A 341 13.31 -4.43 -15.65
C GLU A 341 13.02 -5.91 -15.92
N THR A 342 13.54 -6.80 -15.05
CA THR A 342 13.53 -8.25 -15.31
C THR A 342 12.76 -9.06 -14.27
N GLY A 343 12.54 -8.53 -13.07
CA GLY A 343 11.97 -9.24 -11.93
C GLY A 343 12.98 -10.11 -11.16
N ASP A 344 14.25 -10.12 -11.57
CA ASP A 344 15.29 -10.92 -10.91
C ASP A 344 15.60 -10.35 -9.51
N PRO A 345 15.78 -11.21 -8.49
CA PRO A 345 16.20 -10.78 -7.16
C PRO A 345 17.57 -10.10 -7.15
N LEU A 346 17.72 -9.01 -6.38
CA LEU A 346 19.03 -8.38 -6.12
C LEU A 346 19.83 -9.12 -5.06
N PHE A 347 19.13 -9.79 -4.15
CA PHE A 347 19.69 -10.56 -3.04
C PHE A 347 19.08 -11.95 -2.99
N ASP A 348 19.71 -12.88 -2.28
CA ASP A 348 19.31 -14.27 -2.23
C ASP A 348 17.88 -14.47 -1.71
N ILE A 349 17.12 -15.28 -2.42
CA ILE A 349 15.80 -15.78 -2.04
C ILE A 349 15.88 -17.31 -2.03
N GLU A 350 15.50 -17.92 -0.91
CA GLU A 350 15.54 -19.36 -0.75
C GLU A 350 14.13 -19.97 -0.80
N GLU A 351 13.97 -21.01 -1.60
CA GLU A 351 12.78 -21.87 -1.57
C GLU A 351 12.86 -22.77 -0.33
N GLN A 352 12.13 -22.37 0.75
CA GLN A 352 12.14 -23.10 2.01
C GLN A 352 10.91 -23.99 2.17
N PRO A 353 11.07 -25.25 2.66
CA PRO A 353 9.96 -26.16 2.88
C PRO A 353 9.00 -25.59 3.93
N VAL A 354 7.69 -25.81 3.71
CA VAL A 354 6.62 -25.39 4.61
C VAL A 354 5.81 -26.57 5.13
N PRO A 355 5.15 -26.45 6.30
CA PRO A 355 4.35 -27.53 6.86
C PRO A 355 3.18 -27.90 5.94
N ALA A 356 2.91 -29.21 5.82
CA ALA A 356 1.77 -29.70 5.08
C ALA A 356 0.44 -29.39 5.79
N SER A 357 -0.59 -29.05 5.00
CA SER A 357 -1.96 -28.92 5.49
C SER A 357 -2.54 -30.31 5.87
N ASN A 358 -3.42 -30.32 6.88
CA ASN A 358 -4.20 -31.50 7.23
C ASN A 358 -5.70 -31.34 6.89
N VAL A 359 -6.06 -30.28 6.18
CA VAL A 359 -7.43 -30.07 5.69
C VAL A 359 -7.69 -31.02 4.53
N PRO A 360 -8.81 -31.79 4.52
CA PRO A 360 -9.07 -32.73 3.45
C PRO A 360 -9.14 -32.06 2.07
N GLY A 361 -8.42 -32.60 1.09
CA GLY A 361 -8.32 -32.06 -0.25
C GLY A 361 -7.39 -30.86 -0.41
N GLU A 362 -6.86 -30.30 0.67
CA GLU A 362 -5.89 -29.20 0.67
C GLU A 362 -4.47 -29.75 0.56
N GLU A 363 -3.64 -29.11 -0.27
CA GLU A 363 -2.21 -29.37 -0.37
C GLU A 363 -1.45 -28.05 -0.32
N THR A 364 -0.65 -27.83 0.74
CA THR A 364 0.29 -26.70 0.74
C THR A 364 1.32 -26.89 -0.37
N TYR A 365 1.68 -25.84 -1.07
CA TYR A 365 2.83 -25.90 -1.98
C TYR A 365 4.09 -26.24 -1.17
N ALA A 366 4.93 -27.12 -1.70
CA ALA A 366 6.00 -27.74 -0.92
C ALA A 366 7.02 -26.77 -0.32
N THR A 367 7.26 -25.65 -1.02
CA THR A 367 8.21 -24.61 -0.64
C THR A 367 7.62 -23.22 -0.82
N GLN A 368 8.21 -22.23 -0.18
CA GLN A 368 7.88 -20.82 -0.38
C GLN A 368 9.14 -19.96 -0.50
N PRO A 369 9.14 -18.91 -1.34
CA PRO A 369 10.29 -18.04 -1.55
C PRO A 369 10.48 -17.10 -0.35
N ILE A 370 11.52 -17.31 0.45
CA ILE A 370 11.83 -16.50 1.64
C ILE A 370 13.11 -15.69 1.38
N PRO A 371 13.09 -14.36 1.46
CA PRO A 371 14.27 -13.54 1.25
C PRO A 371 15.24 -13.68 2.43
N VAL A 372 16.53 -13.85 2.13
CA VAL A 372 17.58 -13.96 3.13
C VAL A 372 17.85 -12.57 3.74
N GLY A 373 17.73 -12.46 5.08
CA GLY A 373 18.01 -11.21 5.80
C GLY A 373 16.93 -10.12 5.73
N LEU A 374 15.94 -10.24 4.83
CA LEU A 374 14.91 -9.23 4.58
C LEU A 374 13.54 -9.59 5.16
N VAL A 375 13.54 -10.27 6.32
CA VAL A 375 12.35 -10.56 7.13
C VAL A 375 12.21 -9.47 8.20
N THR A 376 11.24 -8.57 8.01
CA THR A 376 11.10 -7.35 8.81
C THR A 376 10.01 -7.43 9.88
N SER A 377 9.21 -8.51 9.89
CA SER A 377 8.22 -8.77 10.95
C SER A 377 8.32 -10.21 11.47
N ARG A 378 7.70 -10.46 12.61
CA ARG A 378 7.65 -11.79 13.23
C ARG A 378 6.90 -12.77 12.35
N SER A 379 7.50 -13.92 12.06
CA SER A 379 6.91 -15.01 11.26
C SER A 379 6.67 -16.31 12.05
N THR A 380 7.06 -16.35 13.33
CA THR A 380 6.97 -17.54 14.21
C THR A 380 6.46 -17.17 15.60
N TYR A 381 6.01 -18.16 16.34
CA TYR A 381 5.65 -18.04 17.75
C TYR A 381 6.03 -19.30 18.50
N THR A 382 6.65 -19.10 19.67
CA THR A 382 6.90 -20.12 20.69
C THR A 382 6.34 -19.65 22.04
N PRO A 383 6.13 -20.53 23.04
CA PRO A 383 5.65 -20.12 24.37
C PRO A 383 6.54 -19.05 25.05
N GLU A 384 7.82 -19.01 24.74
CA GLU A 384 8.79 -18.03 25.23
C GLU A 384 8.55 -16.62 24.68
N ASP A 385 7.79 -16.51 23.60
CA ASP A 385 7.39 -15.23 23.00
C ASP A 385 6.20 -14.58 23.73
N LEU A 386 5.53 -15.29 24.62
CA LEU A 386 4.44 -14.71 25.41
C LEU A 386 4.97 -13.54 26.26
N VAL A 387 4.20 -12.46 26.28
CA VAL A 387 4.50 -11.28 27.09
C VAL A 387 4.67 -11.64 28.57
N THR A 388 5.61 -10.98 29.26
CA THR A 388 5.86 -11.13 30.69
C THR A 388 5.41 -9.88 31.46
N ALA A 389 5.35 -9.97 32.79
CA ALA A 389 5.03 -8.81 33.64
C ALA A 389 6.11 -7.72 33.57
N ASP A 390 7.34 -8.10 33.24
CA ASP A 390 8.44 -7.15 33.05
C ASP A 390 8.34 -6.41 31.71
N ASP A 391 7.78 -7.06 30.69
CA ASP A 391 7.53 -6.40 29.39
C ASP A 391 6.38 -5.39 29.48
N THR A 392 5.32 -5.71 30.25
CA THR A 392 4.09 -4.91 30.35
C THR A 392 3.52 -4.84 31.77
N SER A 393 2.56 -5.72 32.11
CA SER A 393 1.93 -5.79 33.43
C SER A 393 1.42 -7.19 33.76
N THR A 394 1.27 -7.47 35.05
CA THR A 394 0.68 -8.75 35.54
C THR A 394 -0.75 -8.95 35.03
N GLU A 395 -1.54 -7.86 34.93
CA GLU A 395 -2.91 -7.91 34.42
C GLU A 395 -2.94 -8.32 32.94
N HIS A 396 -2.05 -7.75 32.13
CA HIS A 396 -1.93 -8.07 30.71
C HIS A 396 -1.55 -9.54 30.51
N VAL A 397 -0.54 -10.03 31.25
CA VAL A 397 -0.13 -11.46 31.22
C VAL A 397 -1.29 -12.38 31.58
N ALA A 398 -2.04 -12.06 32.65
CA ALA A 398 -3.19 -12.87 33.07
C ALA A 398 -4.29 -12.92 31.99
N ALA A 399 -4.57 -11.77 31.34
CA ALA A 399 -5.53 -11.70 30.23
C ALA A 399 -5.09 -12.52 29.01
N CYS A 400 -3.80 -12.47 28.65
CA CYS A 400 -3.23 -13.26 27.55
C CYS A 400 -3.22 -14.76 27.86
N THR A 401 -2.92 -15.17 29.11
CA THR A 401 -2.99 -16.55 29.53
C THR A 401 -4.43 -17.08 29.43
N ALA A 402 -5.41 -16.31 29.92
CA ALA A 402 -6.82 -16.67 29.80
C ALA A 402 -7.29 -16.78 28.33
N LEU A 403 -6.75 -15.95 27.43
CA LEU A 403 -7.00 -16.06 25.99
C LEU A 403 -6.47 -17.38 25.43
N LEU A 404 -5.25 -17.77 25.79
CA LEU A 404 -4.63 -19.04 25.36
C LEU A 404 -5.39 -20.25 25.90
N ASP A 405 -5.83 -20.23 27.15
CA ASP A 405 -6.61 -21.30 27.77
C ASP A 405 -7.95 -21.57 27.07
N ASN A 406 -8.52 -20.54 26.42
CA ASN A 406 -9.80 -20.63 25.72
C ASN A 406 -9.71 -21.13 24.25
N VAL A 407 -8.52 -21.21 23.66
CA VAL A 407 -8.37 -21.56 22.23
C VAL A 407 -7.99 -23.03 22.00
N GLY A 408 -7.69 -23.79 23.04
CA GLY A 408 -7.21 -25.17 22.96
C GLY A 408 -5.70 -25.25 22.67
N GLU A 409 -5.26 -26.34 22.04
CA GLU A 409 -3.86 -26.52 21.65
C GLU A 409 -3.46 -25.47 20.61
N VAL A 410 -2.49 -24.62 20.93
CA VAL A 410 -1.94 -23.63 20.00
C VAL A 410 -0.94 -24.31 19.05
N TYR A 411 -1.14 -24.12 17.76
CA TYR A 411 -0.28 -24.63 16.70
C TYR A 411 0.41 -23.50 15.94
N ASN A 412 1.73 -23.50 15.98
CA ASN A 412 2.60 -22.73 15.11
C ASN A 412 3.84 -23.58 14.79
N ALA A 413 4.08 -23.85 13.53
CA ALA A 413 5.20 -24.67 13.04
C ALA A 413 6.21 -23.82 12.25
N GLY A 414 6.21 -22.51 12.45
CA GLY A 414 7.07 -21.55 11.78
C GLY A 414 6.35 -20.76 10.69
N PRO A 415 7.11 -20.16 9.76
CA PRO A 415 6.54 -19.43 8.64
C PRO A 415 5.56 -20.31 7.84
N PHE A 416 4.49 -19.69 7.34
CA PHE A 416 3.48 -20.40 6.53
C PHE A 416 2.86 -21.62 7.22
N THR A 417 2.64 -21.55 8.54
CA THR A 417 1.89 -22.59 9.27
C THR A 417 0.46 -22.66 8.72
N PRO A 418 -0.01 -23.82 8.19
CA PRO A 418 -1.36 -23.93 7.66
C PRO A 418 -2.41 -23.88 8.75
N TRP A 419 -3.66 -23.56 8.37
CA TRP A 419 -4.78 -23.61 9.28
C TRP A 419 -5.06 -25.04 9.71
N ALA A 420 -5.10 -25.31 11.03
CA ALA A 420 -5.42 -26.60 11.57
C ALA A 420 -6.86 -26.99 11.22
N TYR A 421 -7.08 -28.20 10.73
CA TYR A 421 -8.42 -28.74 10.53
C TYR A 421 -8.98 -29.23 11.87
N ARG A 422 -10.20 -28.80 12.22
CA ARG A 422 -10.91 -29.26 13.41
C ARG A 422 -11.85 -30.38 13.07
N VAL A 423 -11.49 -31.60 13.51
CA VAL A 423 -12.33 -32.78 13.37
C VAL A 423 -13.37 -32.81 14.50
N PRO A 424 -14.67 -32.97 14.21
CA PRO A 424 -15.69 -33.10 15.25
C PRO A 424 -15.38 -34.25 16.22
N GLY A 425 -15.39 -33.95 17.51
CA GLY A 425 -15.14 -34.94 18.58
C GLY A 425 -13.66 -35.13 18.96
N GLU A 426 -12.72 -34.50 18.27
CA GLU A 426 -11.31 -34.48 18.64
C GLU A 426 -10.94 -33.23 19.48
N PRO A 427 -9.83 -33.27 20.24
CA PRO A 427 -9.33 -32.10 20.96
C PRO A 427 -9.12 -30.93 20.01
N ALA A 428 -9.57 -29.73 20.40
CA ALA A 428 -9.48 -28.54 19.58
C ALA A 428 -8.03 -28.09 19.40
N ARG A 429 -7.59 -27.96 18.16
CA ARG A 429 -6.30 -27.37 17.76
C ARG A 429 -6.55 -26.05 17.05
N THR A 430 -5.78 -25.01 17.38
CA THR A 430 -5.92 -23.66 16.82
C THR A 430 -4.60 -23.17 16.28
N THR A 431 -4.56 -22.86 14.99
CA THR A 431 -3.38 -22.19 14.41
C THR A 431 -3.28 -20.77 14.96
N LEU A 432 -2.09 -20.41 15.43
CA LEU A 432 -1.67 -19.03 15.69
C LEU A 432 -0.73 -18.63 14.56
N LEU A 433 -1.26 -17.92 13.57
CA LEU A 433 -0.51 -17.48 12.40
C LEU A 433 0.28 -16.21 12.70
N PHE A 434 1.56 -16.16 12.33
CA PHE A 434 2.41 -14.98 12.29
C PHE A 434 3.08 -14.83 10.91
N PRO A 435 3.08 -13.59 10.34
CA PRO A 435 2.19 -12.49 10.72
C PRO A 435 0.73 -12.90 10.59
N GLY A 436 -0.18 -12.23 11.32
CA GLY A 436 -1.61 -12.52 11.20
C GLY A 436 -2.20 -12.05 9.85
N LEU A 437 -3.51 -12.21 9.65
CA LEU A 437 -4.20 -11.89 8.38
C LEU A 437 -4.04 -10.44 7.89
N LEU A 438 -3.78 -9.49 8.79
CA LEU A 438 -3.48 -8.11 8.38
C LEU A 438 -2.01 -7.92 7.95
N GLY A 439 -1.22 -9.00 8.04
CA GLY A 439 0.16 -9.03 7.59
C GLY A 439 1.16 -8.32 8.50
N GLY A 440 2.42 -8.54 8.22
CA GLY A 440 3.55 -7.78 8.74
C GLY A 440 3.60 -6.39 8.10
N HIS A 441 3.53 -6.32 6.78
CA HIS A 441 3.26 -5.08 6.04
C HIS A 441 1.82 -5.02 5.57
N ASN A 442 1.37 -3.82 5.20
CA ASN A 442 0.04 -3.63 4.66
C ASN A 442 0.07 -2.55 3.56
N TRP A 443 -1.07 -2.02 3.18
CA TRP A 443 -1.31 -1.12 2.05
C TRP A 443 -0.44 0.14 2.00
N GLY A 444 0.20 0.56 3.09
CA GLY A 444 1.06 1.75 3.11
C GLY A 444 2.27 1.63 2.18
N GLY A 445 2.82 0.43 2.03
CA GLY A 445 4.03 0.19 1.25
C GLY A 445 5.31 0.65 1.94
N GLY A 446 6.34 0.97 1.14
CA GLY A 446 7.62 1.50 1.58
C GLY A 446 7.86 2.95 1.17
N ALA A 447 8.94 3.56 1.67
CA ALA A 447 9.50 4.80 1.15
C ALA A 447 10.97 4.57 0.79
N PHE A 448 11.50 5.37 -0.14
CA PHE A 448 12.93 5.34 -0.49
C PHE A 448 13.55 6.71 -0.25
N ASP A 449 14.62 6.73 0.50
CA ASP A 449 15.44 7.93 0.71
C ASP A 449 16.64 7.92 -0.24
N PRO A 450 16.68 8.78 -1.26
CA PRO A 450 17.80 8.83 -2.21
C PRO A 450 19.10 9.36 -1.58
N ASN A 451 19.03 10.06 -0.44
CA ASN A 451 20.20 10.63 0.22
C ASN A 451 20.99 9.56 0.97
N SER A 452 20.32 8.63 1.64
CA SER A 452 20.93 7.52 2.39
C SER A 452 20.97 6.20 1.61
N GLY A 453 20.17 6.06 0.55
CA GLY A 453 19.97 4.80 -0.17
C GLY A 453 19.08 3.80 0.59
N HIS A 454 18.32 4.24 1.57
CA HIS A 454 17.51 3.37 2.42
C HIS A 454 16.09 3.16 1.86
N VAL A 455 15.66 1.90 1.86
CA VAL A 455 14.23 1.54 1.79
C VAL A 455 13.68 1.48 3.20
N ILE A 456 12.68 2.32 3.50
CA ILE A 456 12.10 2.46 4.83
C ILE A 456 10.71 1.83 4.84
N VAL A 457 10.49 0.85 5.72
CA VAL A 457 9.24 0.09 5.80
C VAL A 457 8.72 0.04 7.23
N PHE A 458 7.40 0.20 7.39
CA PHE A 458 6.71 -0.02 8.65
C PHE A 458 6.17 -1.45 8.71
N SER A 459 6.48 -2.17 9.78
CA SER A 459 5.93 -3.50 10.03
C SER A 459 5.20 -3.59 11.37
N ARG A 460 4.24 -4.51 11.43
CA ARG A 460 3.46 -4.82 12.63
C ARG A 460 3.58 -6.28 12.98
N ASP A 461 3.63 -6.56 14.28
CA ASP A 461 3.63 -7.91 14.82
C ASP A 461 2.35 -8.15 15.62
N VAL A 462 1.35 -8.76 14.97
CA VAL A 462 0.11 -9.19 15.62
C VAL A 462 -0.30 -10.52 15.00
N GLY A 463 -0.35 -11.57 15.81
CA GLY A 463 -0.80 -12.89 15.37
C GLY A 463 -2.32 -12.96 15.18
N THR A 464 -2.78 -13.96 14.43
CA THR A 464 -4.20 -14.26 14.26
C THR A 464 -4.48 -15.73 14.54
N PHE A 465 -5.49 -16.00 15.36
CA PHE A 465 -6.02 -17.35 15.57
C PHE A 465 -6.96 -17.78 14.46
N GLY A 466 -6.95 -19.06 14.15
CA GLY A 466 -7.92 -19.65 13.25
C GLY A 466 -7.81 -21.16 13.14
N TRP A 467 -8.82 -21.75 12.52
CA TRP A 467 -8.88 -23.15 12.13
C TRP A 467 -9.82 -23.30 10.94
N ILE A 468 -9.75 -24.44 10.28
CA ILE A 468 -10.69 -24.84 9.24
C ILE A 468 -11.68 -25.86 9.81
N GLU A 469 -12.93 -25.73 9.45
CA GLU A 469 -14.02 -26.66 9.76
C GLU A 469 -14.93 -26.82 8.54
N GLU A 470 -15.72 -27.90 8.50
CA GLU A 470 -16.69 -28.10 7.44
C GLU A 470 -17.70 -26.96 7.37
N ASP A 471 -18.01 -26.53 6.15
CA ASP A 471 -19.10 -25.57 5.91
C ASP A 471 -20.36 -26.34 5.47
N ALA A 472 -21.33 -26.44 6.36
CA ALA A 472 -22.59 -27.13 6.12
C ALA A 472 -23.62 -26.28 5.38
N SER A 473 -23.26 -25.09 4.88
CA SER A 473 -24.16 -24.22 4.15
C SER A 473 -24.43 -24.77 2.74
N ASP A 474 -25.69 -24.82 2.33
CA ASP A 474 -26.08 -25.34 1.00
C ASP A 474 -25.50 -24.49 -0.18
N ASP A 475 -25.14 -23.24 0.08
CA ASP A 475 -24.59 -22.27 -0.85
C ASP A 475 -23.08 -22.00 -0.62
N ALA A 476 -22.41 -22.83 0.18
CA ALA A 476 -20.96 -22.68 0.42
C ALA A 476 -20.19 -22.87 -0.90
N PRO A 477 -19.31 -21.91 -1.27
CA PRO A 477 -18.55 -22.00 -2.51
C PRO A 477 -17.49 -23.13 -2.50
N VAL A 478 -17.06 -23.54 -1.30
CA VAL A 478 -16.13 -24.66 -1.04
C VAL A 478 -16.58 -25.40 0.21
N PRO A 479 -16.20 -26.67 0.40
CA PRO A 479 -16.72 -27.50 1.51
C PRO A 479 -16.20 -27.10 2.89
N TYR A 480 -15.29 -26.14 2.97
CA TYR A 480 -14.64 -25.72 4.21
C TYR A 480 -14.67 -24.23 4.40
N ARG A 481 -14.79 -23.81 5.68
CA ARG A 481 -14.71 -22.40 6.08
C ARG A 481 -13.63 -22.19 7.12
N ARG A 482 -13.06 -20.99 7.10
CA ARG A 482 -12.20 -20.55 8.20
C ARG A 482 -13.04 -20.01 9.34
N ALA A 483 -12.79 -20.52 10.54
CA ALA A 483 -13.34 -20.00 11.78
C ALA A 483 -12.25 -19.45 12.69
N SER A 484 -12.63 -18.66 13.68
CA SER A 484 -11.71 -18.07 14.65
C SER A 484 -12.41 -17.85 16.00
N PRO A 485 -11.68 -17.77 17.13
CA PRO A 485 -12.25 -17.33 18.40
C PRO A 485 -12.69 -15.85 18.30
N ARG A 486 -13.32 -15.36 19.35
CA ARG A 486 -13.62 -13.93 19.51
C ARG A 486 -12.95 -13.43 20.79
N PRO A 487 -11.93 -12.56 20.66
CA PRO A 487 -11.34 -11.96 19.44
C PRO A 487 -10.54 -12.95 18.60
N GLY A 488 -10.38 -12.65 17.30
CA GLY A 488 -9.62 -13.49 16.36
C GLY A 488 -8.13 -13.19 16.35
N ASN A 489 -7.69 -12.05 16.82
CA ASN A 489 -6.27 -11.70 16.94
C ASN A 489 -5.68 -12.19 18.26
N PHE A 490 -4.37 -12.36 18.28
CA PHE A 490 -3.58 -12.64 19.48
C PHE A 490 -3.31 -11.34 20.26
N ASP A 491 -4.40 -10.68 20.68
CA ASP A 491 -4.41 -9.45 21.46
C ASP A 491 -5.59 -9.45 22.46
N VAL A 492 -5.49 -8.69 23.53
CA VAL A 492 -6.50 -8.55 24.56
C VAL A 492 -6.91 -7.09 24.74
N ALA A 493 -8.16 -6.86 25.15
CA ALA A 493 -8.63 -5.52 25.50
C ALA A 493 -8.06 -5.12 26.86
N MET A 494 -7.39 -3.98 26.90
CA MET A 494 -6.94 -3.30 28.12
C MET A 494 -7.73 -2.00 28.29
N SER A 495 -7.41 -1.21 29.30
CA SER A 495 -8.20 -0.01 29.65
C SER A 495 -8.28 1.04 28.54
N ASP A 496 -7.27 1.16 27.71
CA ASP A 496 -7.10 2.21 26.70
C ASP A 496 -7.18 1.69 25.26
N SER A 497 -6.77 0.43 25.03
CA SER A 497 -6.63 -0.12 23.69
C SER A 497 -6.52 -1.65 23.71
N ARG A 498 -6.28 -2.25 22.57
CA ARG A 498 -5.93 -3.68 22.49
C ARG A 498 -4.42 -3.85 22.50
N TRP A 499 -3.93 -4.75 23.37
CA TRP A 499 -2.51 -5.04 23.50
C TRP A 499 -2.21 -6.44 22.97
N PRO A 500 -1.25 -6.59 22.02
CA PRO A 500 -0.80 -7.90 21.55
C PRO A 500 -0.17 -8.75 22.66
N CYS A 501 -0.40 -10.05 22.62
CA CYS A 501 0.04 -10.97 23.68
C CYS A 501 1.47 -11.49 23.52
N GLN A 502 2.13 -11.26 22.39
CA GLN A 502 3.56 -11.52 22.26
C GLN A 502 4.38 -10.35 22.83
N LYS A 503 5.64 -10.65 23.18
CA LYS A 503 6.60 -9.62 23.59
C LYS A 503 6.71 -8.51 22.57
N PRO A 504 6.83 -7.23 22.99
CA PRO A 504 7.09 -6.11 22.08
C PRO A 504 8.46 -6.25 21.38
N PRO A 505 8.71 -5.49 20.29
CA PRO A 505 7.87 -4.44 19.76
C PRO A 505 6.71 -4.96 18.91
N TRP A 506 5.56 -4.24 18.94
CA TRP A 506 4.35 -4.61 18.21
C TRP A 506 4.19 -3.85 16.89
N GLY A 507 4.94 -2.79 16.73
CA GLY A 507 5.10 -2.01 15.51
C GLY A 507 6.50 -1.41 15.45
N ARG A 508 7.12 -1.46 14.28
CA ARG A 508 8.49 -0.97 14.10
C ARG A 508 8.68 -0.34 12.73
N LEU A 509 9.60 0.58 12.66
CA LEU A 509 10.10 1.14 11.42
C LEU A 509 11.50 0.58 11.18
N THR A 510 11.75 0.12 9.97
CA THR A 510 13.02 -0.49 9.56
C THR A 510 13.55 0.24 8.35
N ALA A 511 14.81 0.67 8.38
CA ALA A 511 15.55 1.14 7.22
C ALA A 511 16.51 0.04 6.76
N VAL A 512 16.39 -0.31 5.49
CA VAL A 512 17.22 -1.30 4.81
C VAL A 512 18.07 -0.58 3.78
N ASP A 513 19.38 -0.77 3.84
CA ASP A 513 20.30 -0.29 2.81
C ASP A 513 20.06 -1.06 1.51
N ALA A 514 19.63 -0.35 0.47
CA ALA A 514 19.28 -0.95 -0.82
C ALA A 514 20.51 -1.49 -1.59
N ALA A 515 21.73 -1.09 -1.22
CA ALA A 515 22.96 -1.54 -1.83
C ALA A 515 23.47 -2.87 -1.25
N THR A 516 23.16 -3.15 0.01
CA THR A 516 23.64 -4.33 0.73
C THR A 516 22.54 -5.32 1.12
N GLY A 517 21.28 -4.88 1.20
CA GLY A 517 20.17 -5.65 1.75
C GLY A 517 20.22 -5.76 3.28
N GLU A 518 21.09 -5.03 3.96
CA GLU A 518 21.24 -5.09 5.41
C GLU A 518 20.35 -4.05 6.10
N VAL A 519 19.92 -4.37 7.34
CA VAL A 519 19.19 -3.42 8.18
C VAL A 519 20.16 -2.39 8.74
N SER A 520 20.02 -1.12 8.32
CA SER A 520 20.82 0.00 8.83
C SER A 520 20.37 0.41 10.24
N TRP A 521 19.04 0.51 10.45
CA TRP A 521 18.46 0.74 11.76
C TRP A 521 17.03 0.17 11.83
N GLN A 522 16.60 -0.15 13.04
CA GLN A 522 15.22 -0.58 13.32
C GLN A 522 14.80 -0.06 14.69
N VAL A 523 13.67 0.62 14.77
CA VAL A 523 13.14 1.23 15.99
C VAL A 523 11.68 0.89 16.23
N PRO A 524 11.24 0.70 17.49
CA PRO A 524 9.82 0.64 17.82
C PRO A 524 9.14 1.97 17.48
N VAL A 525 7.93 1.93 16.94
CA VAL A 525 7.11 3.13 16.67
C VAL A 525 5.77 2.99 17.36
N GLY A 526 5.46 3.95 18.23
CA GLY A 526 4.24 3.95 19.04
C GLY A 526 4.48 3.57 20.49
N ILE A 527 3.67 4.15 21.37
CA ILE A 527 3.77 3.93 22.81
C ILE A 527 2.47 3.37 23.40
N THR A 528 2.59 2.64 24.50
CA THR A 528 1.45 2.19 25.31
C THR A 528 1.38 3.03 26.58
N GLU A 529 0.56 4.09 26.56
CA GLU A 529 0.47 5.10 27.64
C GLU A 529 0.06 4.50 29.00
N GLY A 530 -0.71 3.40 29.01
CA GLY A 530 -1.12 2.70 30.24
C GLY A 530 0.02 2.03 31.00
N LEU A 531 1.24 1.99 30.44
CA LEU A 531 2.43 1.40 31.07
C LEU A 531 3.28 2.47 31.79
N PRO A 532 4.11 2.08 32.77
CA PRO A 532 5.16 2.93 33.32
C PRO A 532 6.07 3.50 32.23
N VAL A 533 6.55 4.73 32.38
CA VAL A 533 7.30 5.49 31.35
C VAL A 533 8.47 4.71 30.77
N ASP A 534 9.18 3.96 31.60
CA ASP A 534 10.34 3.13 31.22
C ASP A 534 9.97 1.91 30.35
N ARG A 535 8.67 1.58 30.22
CA ARG A 535 8.15 0.45 29.44
C ARG A 535 7.13 0.83 28.36
N GLN A 536 6.89 2.12 28.16
CA GLN A 536 5.90 2.60 27.20
C GLN A 536 6.31 2.37 25.72
N ASN A 537 7.61 2.31 25.43
CA ASN A 537 8.11 2.15 24.07
C ASN A 537 7.94 0.72 23.53
N THR A 538 6.69 0.28 23.45
CA THR A 538 6.33 -1.07 23.00
C THR A 538 6.21 -1.20 21.48
N GLY A 539 6.27 -0.09 20.75
CA GLY A 539 5.72 -0.06 19.40
C GLY A 539 4.20 -0.27 19.39
N ARG A 540 3.50 0.22 18.37
CA ARG A 540 2.04 0.02 18.27
C ARG A 540 1.66 -0.47 16.87
N PRO A 541 0.63 -1.32 16.76
CA PRO A 541 0.19 -1.80 15.45
C PRO A 541 -0.30 -0.67 14.55
N GLY A 542 0.07 -0.75 13.26
CA GLY A 542 -0.31 0.21 12.23
C GLY A 542 -0.42 -0.45 10.86
N ARG A 543 -0.70 0.35 9.80
CA ARG A 543 -0.81 -0.16 8.41
C ARG A 543 -0.32 0.82 7.36
N ALA A 544 -0.24 2.11 7.70
CA ALA A 544 0.25 3.15 6.80
C ALA A 544 1.78 3.17 6.77
N ALA A 545 2.35 3.74 5.72
CA ALA A 545 3.78 3.94 5.58
C ALA A 545 4.22 5.32 6.04
N ALA A 546 5.54 5.49 6.13
CA ALA A 546 6.21 6.77 6.30
C ALA A 546 6.41 7.49 4.95
N ILE A 547 6.77 8.77 5.03
CA ILE A 547 7.40 9.54 3.95
C ILE A 547 8.76 10.03 4.41
N VAL A 548 9.64 10.36 3.45
CA VAL A 548 10.96 10.95 3.71
C VAL A 548 11.07 12.31 3.03
N THR A 549 11.78 13.24 3.65
CA THR A 549 12.00 14.58 3.09
C THR A 549 13.49 14.86 2.88
N GLY A 550 13.81 15.74 1.92
CA GLY A 550 15.17 16.23 1.66
C GLY A 550 15.81 16.87 2.90
N GLY A 551 14.98 17.41 3.82
CA GLY A 551 15.43 17.90 5.12
C GLY A 551 15.91 16.83 6.09
N GLY A 552 15.95 15.54 5.71
CA GLY A 552 16.48 14.45 6.53
C GLY A 552 15.51 13.91 7.58
N LEU A 553 14.20 14.02 7.34
CA LEU A 553 13.16 13.57 8.26
C LEU A 553 12.31 12.44 7.68
N VAL A 554 11.91 11.52 8.56
CA VAL A 554 10.90 10.49 8.29
C VAL A 554 9.63 10.84 9.06
N PHE A 555 8.53 11.11 8.35
CA PHE A 555 7.23 11.39 8.98
C PHE A 555 6.33 10.16 8.94
N ILE A 556 5.72 9.81 10.07
CA ILE A 556 4.81 8.68 10.21
C ILE A 556 3.75 8.92 11.28
N ALA A 557 2.50 8.47 11.00
CA ALA A 557 1.43 8.38 12.00
C ALA A 557 1.06 6.92 12.25
N SER A 558 0.52 6.21 11.29
CA SER A 558 0.24 4.76 11.21
C SER A 558 -0.33 4.08 12.46
N THR A 559 0.30 4.27 13.62
CA THR A 559 0.07 3.57 14.87
C THR A 559 -1.24 3.96 15.56
N ASP A 560 -1.76 3.07 16.44
CA ASP A 560 -3.07 3.27 17.09
C ASP A 560 -3.00 4.07 18.40
N ASP A 561 -1.89 4.78 18.62
CA ASP A 561 -1.67 5.67 19.79
C ASP A 561 -1.93 7.17 19.50
N ASN A 562 -2.60 7.46 18.38
CA ASN A 562 -3.01 8.82 17.98
C ASN A 562 -1.85 9.84 17.94
N ARG A 563 -0.68 9.43 17.40
CA ARG A 563 0.48 10.30 17.30
C ARG A 563 0.96 10.44 15.87
N PHE A 564 1.36 11.66 15.54
CA PHE A 564 2.12 11.97 14.33
C PHE A 564 3.54 12.32 14.72
N ARG A 565 4.51 11.70 14.08
CA ARG A 565 5.93 11.73 14.46
C ARG A 565 6.82 12.15 13.33
N ALA A 566 7.94 12.79 13.70
CA ALA A 566 9.12 12.92 12.87
C ALA A 566 10.29 12.19 13.52
N LEU A 567 10.98 11.37 12.71
CA LEU A 567 12.19 10.68 13.09
C LEU A 567 13.34 11.20 12.23
N ASP A 568 14.54 11.17 12.77
CA ASP A 568 15.77 11.39 12.00
C ASP A 568 15.96 10.26 10.98
N ALA A 569 16.15 10.60 9.71
CA ALA A 569 16.24 9.61 8.62
C ALA A 569 17.49 8.72 8.68
N VAL A 570 18.57 9.19 9.33
CA VAL A 570 19.83 8.47 9.43
C VAL A 570 19.85 7.49 10.60
N THR A 571 19.25 7.89 11.74
CA THR A 571 19.34 7.14 12.99
C THR A 571 18.05 6.42 13.39
N GLY A 572 16.90 6.86 12.85
CA GLY A 572 15.58 6.40 13.29
C GLY A 572 15.14 6.99 14.65
N GLU A 573 15.87 7.94 15.24
CA GLU A 573 15.52 8.56 16.51
C GLU A 573 14.25 9.42 16.35
N GLU A 574 13.26 9.28 17.27
CA GLU A 574 12.07 10.14 17.32
C GLU A 574 12.48 11.52 17.88
N ILE A 575 12.36 12.56 17.05
CA ILE A 575 12.80 13.94 17.41
C ILE A 575 11.64 14.91 17.53
N TRP A 576 10.44 14.56 17.07
CA TRP A 576 9.23 15.35 17.23
C TRP A 576 8.01 14.47 17.26
N VAL A 577 7.02 14.87 18.05
CA VAL A 577 5.72 14.20 18.14
C VAL A 577 4.60 15.22 18.36
N SER A 578 3.47 15.01 17.66
CA SER A 578 2.22 15.72 17.89
C SER A 578 1.12 14.72 18.19
N THR A 579 0.32 15.00 19.23
CA THR A 579 -0.86 14.19 19.54
C THR A 579 -2.00 14.62 18.60
N LEU A 580 -2.64 13.64 17.97
CA LEU A 580 -3.81 13.79 17.12
C LEU A 580 -5.07 13.52 17.95
N ASP A 581 -6.19 14.17 17.60
CA ASP A 581 -7.48 13.90 18.24
C ASP A 581 -7.98 12.49 17.95
N ARG A 582 -7.55 11.92 16.80
CA ARG A 582 -7.89 10.58 16.34
C ARG A 582 -6.68 9.92 15.64
N ARG A 583 -6.83 8.62 15.38
CA ARG A 583 -5.78 7.81 14.75
C ARG A 583 -5.42 8.33 13.35
N GLY A 584 -4.12 8.55 13.11
CA GLY A 584 -3.55 8.89 11.81
C GLY A 584 -3.30 7.65 10.94
N ASN A 585 -4.37 6.93 10.55
CA ASN A 585 -4.26 5.71 9.76
C ASN A 585 -4.21 6.01 8.25
N ALA A 586 -3.34 6.94 7.84
CA ALA A 586 -3.09 7.35 6.47
C ALA A 586 -1.59 7.57 6.25
N ASN A 587 -1.14 7.55 5.00
CA ASN A 587 0.23 7.98 4.70
C ASN A 587 0.30 9.51 4.83
N PRO A 588 1.34 10.06 5.46
CA PRO A 588 1.60 11.49 5.43
C PRO A 588 1.90 11.99 4.01
N MET A 589 1.89 13.30 3.84
CA MET A 589 2.37 14.00 2.65
C MET A 589 3.06 15.31 3.03
N THR A 590 3.85 15.86 2.11
CA THR A 590 4.45 17.19 2.26
C THR A 590 4.42 17.95 0.94
N TYR A 591 4.29 19.26 1.00
CA TYR A 591 4.18 20.14 -0.17
C TYR A 591 4.65 21.54 0.17
N ALA A 592 4.96 22.35 -0.83
CA ALA A 592 5.11 23.79 -0.64
C ALA A 592 3.80 24.49 -1.02
N GLY A 593 3.31 25.34 -0.10
CA GLY A 593 2.15 26.17 -0.36
C GLY A 593 2.45 27.31 -1.36
N PRO A 594 1.42 27.99 -1.90
CA PRO A 594 1.58 29.20 -2.69
C PRO A 594 2.34 30.33 -1.97
N ASP A 595 2.40 30.28 -0.64
CA ASP A 595 3.18 31.18 0.22
C ASP A 595 4.69 30.82 0.26
N GLY A 596 5.11 29.78 -0.46
CA GLY A 596 6.49 29.28 -0.53
C GLY A 596 6.95 28.51 0.72
N ARG A 597 6.06 28.25 1.69
CA ARG A 597 6.37 27.52 2.93
C ARG A 597 6.12 26.03 2.77
N GLN A 598 6.95 25.21 3.42
CA GLN A 598 6.73 23.78 3.49
C GLN A 598 5.65 23.42 4.52
N TYR A 599 4.74 22.57 4.10
CA TYR A 599 3.71 21.97 4.94
C TYR A 599 3.90 20.46 5.00
N VAL A 600 3.57 19.87 6.15
CA VAL A 600 3.45 18.42 6.31
C VAL A 600 2.02 18.13 6.78
N ALA A 601 1.33 17.22 6.12
CA ALA A 601 -0.07 16.93 6.41
C ALA A 601 -0.32 15.44 6.65
N ILE A 602 -1.32 15.17 7.48
CA ILE A 602 -1.82 13.83 7.80
C ILE A 602 -3.34 13.84 7.85
N VAL A 603 -3.96 12.74 7.40
CA VAL A 603 -5.38 12.51 7.63
C VAL A 603 -5.56 11.66 8.89
N ALA A 604 -6.14 12.26 9.91
CA ALA A 604 -6.43 11.65 11.21
C ALA A 604 -7.89 11.20 11.26
N THR A 605 -8.18 10.01 10.73
CA THR A 605 -9.50 9.36 10.65
C THR A 605 -10.52 10.16 9.82
N ASP A 606 -10.96 11.33 10.27
CA ASP A 606 -12.00 12.14 9.65
C ASP A 606 -11.61 13.63 9.51
N GLU A 607 -10.33 13.94 9.67
CA GLU A 607 -9.81 15.30 9.61
C GLU A 607 -8.45 15.33 8.92
N VAL A 608 -8.23 16.30 8.04
CA VAL A 608 -6.89 16.67 7.56
C VAL A 608 -6.30 17.63 8.58
N VAL A 609 -5.06 17.35 9.00
CA VAL A 609 -4.28 18.25 9.86
C VAL A 609 -2.98 18.61 9.15
N ALA A 610 -2.77 19.88 8.86
CA ALA A 610 -1.55 20.39 8.26
C ALA A 610 -0.70 21.14 9.28
N TYR A 611 0.60 20.94 9.20
CA TYR A 611 1.61 21.57 10.07
C TYR A 611 2.60 22.35 9.23
N ARG A 612 3.13 23.43 9.81
CA ARG A 612 4.23 24.22 9.24
C ARG A 612 5.10 24.85 10.34
N LEU A 613 6.24 25.36 9.94
CA LEU A 613 7.02 26.25 10.80
C LEU A 613 6.32 27.60 11.00
N PRO A 614 6.56 28.30 12.12
CA PRO A 614 5.98 29.61 12.42
C PRO A 614 6.23 30.68 11.38
#